data_5ccf33e715da771c90c4dddc7c1dfdbb
#
_entry.id   5ccf33e715da771c90c4dddc7c1dfdbb
#
_cell.length_a   1.000
_cell.length_b   1.000
_cell.length_c   1.000
_cell.angle_alpha   90.00
_cell.angle_beta   90.00
_cell.angle_gamma   90.00
#
_symmetry.space_group_name_H-M   'P 1'
#
loop_
_entity.id
_entity.type
_entity.pdbx_description
1 polymer ?
#
loop_
_entity_poly.entity_id
_entity_poly.type
_entity_poly.pdbx_seq_one_letter_code
_entity_poly.pdbx_strand_id
1 'polypeptide(L)'
;PLLDRLDETARRYGAVNTVLCRDRDGKSVGYNTDVDGFLRSVEALDCDLSRPVLIAGGGGVARMFAIECALHGAAVTVAVRSIKAETQALKQDILSLAPGAEVSLTTLDRLPEGEFELLINATPVGMYPHPGKSPVPAEYLAGVRTVFDAVYNPADTRLLQDARKMGCRVQGGMAMLVWQAAAAHSIWDGSVYTPEQIQQVTEEMNALMEIRFQQSQAEKGEN
;
A
#
# COMPACT_ATOMS: atom_id res chain seq x y z
N PRO A 1 -11.60 23.36 0.03
CA PRO A 1 -12.18 24.44 -0.75
C PRO A 1 -11.15 25.23 -1.57
N LEU A 2 -10.11 24.55 -2.07
CA LEU A 2 -9.17 25.09 -3.06
C LEU A 2 -9.42 24.51 -4.45
N LEU A 3 -10.29 23.48 -4.55
CA LEU A 3 -10.64 22.81 -5.78
C LEU A 3 -12.15 22.93 -6.02
N ASP A 4 -12.54 23.02 -7.29
CA ASP A 4 -13.96 23.11 -7.67
C ASP A 4 -14.69 21.79 -7.47
N ARG A 5 -14.00 20.67 -7.73
CA ARG A 5 -14.57 19.33 -7.61
C ARG A 5 -13.54 18.32 -7.05
N LEU A 6 -14.07 17.25 -6.46
CA LEU A 6 -13.32 16.04 -6.14
C LEU A 6 -13.92 14.89 -6.96
N ASP A 7 -13.09 14.01 -7.46
CA ASP A 7 -13.56 12.75 -8.03
C ASP A 7 -14.04 11.79 -6.93
N GLU A 8 -14.50 10.62 -7.31
CA GLU A 8 -15.04 9.63 -6.36
C GLU A 8 -13.96 9.13 -5.39
N THR A 9 -12.76 8.84 -5.87
CA THR A 9 -11.64 8.34 -5.04
C THR A 9 -11.22 9.39 -4.02
N ALA A 10 -11.00 10.63 -4.46
CA ALA A 10 -10.63 11.73 -3.58
C ALA A 10 -11.69 12.02 -2.51
N ARG A 11 -12.98 11.89 -2.85
CA ARG A 11 -14.09 12.03 -1.88
C ARG A 11 -14.12 10.89 -0.87
N ARG A 12 -13.97 9.64 -1.33
CA ARG A 12 -14.02 8.42 -0.50
C ARG A 12 -12.93 8.43 0.56
N TYR A 13 -11.72 8.84 0.19
CA TYR A 13 -10.57 8.83 1.08
C TYR A 13 -10.29 10.15 1.78
N GLY A 14 -10.95 11.24 1.36
CA GLY A 14 -10.72 12.56 1.93
C GLY A 14 -9.31 13.10 1.65
N ALA A 15 -8.65 12.60 0.60
CA ALA A 15 -7.27 12.93 0.25
C ALA A 15 -7.11 13.12 -1.25
N VAL A 16 -6.31 14.11 -1.64
CA VAL A 16 -5.96 14.43 -3.02
C VAL A 16 -4.45 14.38 -3.18
N ASN A 17 -3.96 13.61 -4.14
CA ASN A 17 -2.55 13.58 -4.54
C ASN A 17 -2.33 14.07 -5.98
N THR A 18 -3.39 14.15 -6.79
CA THR A 18 -3.34 14.55 -8.20
C THR A 18 -4.41 15.60 -8.49
N VAL A 19 -4.04 16.67 -9.19
CA VAL A 19 -4.95 17.75 -9.56
C VAL A 19 -4.94 17.98 -11.06
N LEU A 20 -6.10 17.92 -11.68
CA LEU A 20 -6.34 18.45 -13.02
C LEU A 20 -6.76 19.91 -12.89
N CYS A 21 -5.89 20.85 -13.29
CA CYS A 21 -6.09 22.27 -13.07
C CYS A 21 -7.30 22.83 -13.83
N ARG A 22 -7.56 22.29 -15.03
CA ARG A 22 -8.73 22.66 -15.85
C ARG A 22 -9.24 21.46 -16.61
N ASP A 23 -10.45 21.02 -16.28
CA ASP A 23 -11.17 20.03 -17.08
C ASP A 23 -11.85 20.68 -18.30
N ARG A 24 -12.69 19.92 -19.00
CA ARG A 24 -13.43 20.41 -20.19
C ARG A 24 -14.35 21.58 -19.89
N ASP A 25 -14.80 21.73 -18.64
CA ASP A 25 -15.67 22.82 -18.17
C ASP A 25 -14.85 23.96 -17.54
N GLY A 26 -13.52 23.91 -17.61
CA GLY A 26 -12.62 24.91 -17.05
C GLY A 26 -12.47 24.84 -15.53
N LYS A 27 -12.88 23.74 -14.89
CA LYS A 27 -12.86 23.54 -13.43
C LYS A 27 -11.67 22.72 -12.99
N SER A 28 -11.17 23.02 -11.79
CA SER A 28 -10.16 22.19 -11.12
C SER A 28 -10.78 20.95 -10.47
N VAL A 29 -10.15 19.80 -10.65
CA VAL A 29 -10.62 18.51 -10.12
C VAL A 29 -9.48 17.80 -9.38
N GLY A 30 -9.76 17.38 -8.14
CA GLY A 30 -8.84 16.58 -7.34
C GLY A 30 -9.13 15.10 -7.44
N TYR A 31 -8.06 14.30 -7.54
CA TYR A 31 -8.08 12.84 -7.62
C TYR A 31 -7.18 12.23 -6.55
N ASN A 32 -7.43 10.96 -6.24
CA ASN A 32 -6.53 10.14 -5.46
C ASN A 32 -6.11 8.91 -6.28
N THR A 33 -4.90 8.97 -6.85
CA THR A 33 -4.34 7.89 -7.68
C THR A 33 -3.64 6.79 -6.89
N ASP A 34 -3.52 6.90 -5.56
CA ASP A 34 -2.95 5.84 -4.71
C ASP A 34 -3.78 4.55 -4.79
N VAL A 35 -5.09 4.69 -4.98
CA VAL A 35 -6.01 3.55 -5.14
C VAL A 35 -5.66 2.73 -6.36
N ASP A 36 -5.50 3.39 -7.51
CA ASP A 36 -5.08 2.74 -8.76
C ASP A 36 -3.71 2.06 -8.59
N GLY A 37 -2.79 2.78 -7.92
CA GLY A 37 -1.46 2.26 -7.61
C GLY A 37 -1.50 0.96 -6.82
N PHE A 38 -2.30 0.90 -5.77
CA PHE A 38 -2.48 -0.28 -4.94
C PHE A 38 -3.15 -1.43 -5.69
N LEU A 39 -4.33 -1.20 -6.24
CA LEU A 39 -5.13 -2.25 -6.87
C LEU A 39 -4.38 -2.92 -8.02
N ARG A 40 -3.73 -2.14 -8.90
CA ARG A 40 -2.91 -2.70 -9.98
C ARG A 40 -1.68 -3.44 -9.48
N SER A 41 -1.08 -3.02 -8.35
CA SER A 41 0.06 -3.71 -7.77
C SER A 41 -0.30 -5.10 -7.21
N VAL A 42 -1.49 -5.25 -6.61
CA VAL A 42 -1.95 -6.54 -6.09
C VAL A 42 -2.57 -7.42 -7.17
N GLU A 43 -3.18 -6.83 -8.20
CA GLU A 43 -3.64 -7.53 -9.40
C GLU A 43 -2.48 -8.24 -10.11
N ALA A 44 -1.33 -7.57 -10.25
CA ALA A 44 -0.13 -8.14 -10.84
C ALA A 44 0.42 -9.37 -10.08
N LEU A 45 0.01 -9.57 -8.82
CA LEU A 45 0.32 -10.73 -8.00
C LEU A 45 -0.73 -11.85 -8.08
N ASP A 46 -1.75 -11.73 -8.92
CA ASP A 46 -2.88 -12.67 -8.95
C ASP A 46 -3.45 -12.91 -7.53
N CYS A 47 -3.68 -11.81 -6.80
CA CYS A 47 -4.16 -11.81 -5.43
C CYS A 47 -5.68 -11.69 -5.38
N ASP A 48 -6.33 -12.64 -4.70
CA ASP A 48 -7.78 -12.66 -4.53
C ASP A 48 -8.18 -11.80 -3.32
N LEU A 49 -8.56 -10.56 -3.58
CA LEU A 49 -8.99 -9.61 -2.55
C LEU A 49 -10.36 -9.95 -1.91
N SER A 50 -11.03 -11.05 -2.26
CA SER A 50 -12.21 -11.52 -1.55
C SER A 50 -11.88 -12.41 -0.34
N ARG A 51 -10.60 -12.78 -0.17
CA ARG A 51 -10.08 -13.66 0.89
C ARG A 51 -9.52 -12.87 2.07
N PRO A 52 -9.23 -13.51 3.22
CA PRO A 52 -8.73 -12.83 4.41
C PRO A 52 -7.47 -12.00 4.15
N VAL A 53 -7.44 -10.76 4.65
CA VAL A 53 -6.34 -9.81 4.51
C VAL A 53 -5.91 -9.32 5.90
N LEU A 54 -4.59 -9.30 6.14
CA LEU A 54 -3.97 -8.71 7.32
C LEU A 54 -3.24 -7.42 6.92
N ILE A 55 -3.55 -6.32 7.59
CA ILE A 55 -2.92 -5.02 7.37
C ILE A 55 -2.16 -4.61 8.62
N ALA A 56 -0.84 -4.53 8.53
CA ALA A 56 0.00 -3.95 9.58
C ALA A 56 0.02 -2.43 9.43
N GLY A 57 -0.55 -1.71 10.40
CA GLY A 57 -0.63 -0.26 10.41
C GLY A 57 -2.05 0.28 10.53
N GLY A 58 -2.19 1.55 10.92
CA GLY A 58 -3.49 2.21 11.11
C GLY A 58 -3.49 3.68 10.65
N GLY A 59 -2.54 4.05 9.77
CA GLY A 59 -2.43 5.39 9.19
C GLY A 59 -3.33 5.58 7.96
N GLY A 60 -3.19 6.72 7.30
CA GLY A 60 -4.02 7.09 6.13
C GLY A 60 -3.94 6.07 4.99
N VAL A 61 -2.75 5.59 4.66
CA VAL A 61 -2.56 4.56 3.62
C VAL A 61 -3.17 3.20 4.05
N ALA A 62 -3.01 2.81 5.32
CA ALA A 62 -3.64 1.60 5.85
C ALA A 62 -5.17 1.68 5.77
N ARG A 63 -5.73 2.87 6.01
CA ARG A 63 -7.17 3.15 5.86
C ARG A 63 -7.63 2.88 4.43
N MET A 64 -6.93 3.39 3.44
CA MET A 64 -7.27 3.17 2.03
C MET A 64 -7.19 1.68 1.68
N PHE A 65 -6.11 0.97 2.03
CA PHE A 65 -5.98 -0.46 1.78
C PHE A 65 -7.10 -1.27 2.43
N ALA A 66 -7.43 -0.97 3.69
CA ALA A 66 -8.48 -1.68 4.41
C ALA A 66 -9.87 -1.48 3.77
N ILE A 67 -10.18 -0.26 3.33
CA ILE A 67 -11.44 0.04 2.66
C ILE A 67 -11.51 -0.68 1.32
N GLU A 68 -10.46 -0.63 0.49
CA GLU A 68 -10.45 -1.32 -0.81
C GLU A 68 -10.57 -2.84 -0.64
N CYS A 69 -9.81 -3.44 0.27
CA CYS A 69 -9.95 -4.88 0.55
C CYS A 69 -11.37 -5.23 1.01
N ALA A 70 -11.97 -4.43 1.90
CA ALA A 70 -13.32 -4.63 2.38
C ALA A 70 -14.37 -4.48 1.27
N LEU A 71 -14.21 -3.50 0.37
CA LEU A 71 -15.08 -3.32 -0.80
C LEU A 71 -15.00 -4.48 -1.79
N HIS A 72 -13.86 -5.18 -1.85
CA HIS A 72 -13.68 -6.40 -2.65
C HIS A 72 -14.13 -7.69 -1.92
N GLY A 73 -14.65 -7.57 -0.70
CA GLY A 73 -15.22 -8.69 0.04
C GLY A 73 -14.29 -9.39 1.02
N ALA A 74 -13.08 -8.86 1.24
CA ALA A 74 -12.15 -9.44 2.21
C ALA A 74 -12.68 -9.38 3.65
N ALA A 75 -12.39 -10.43 4.43
CA ALA A 75 -12.33 -10.31 5.89
C ALA A 75 -11.03 -9.58 6.25
N VAL A 76 -11.14 -8.33 6.73
CA VAL A 76 -10.01 -7.46 6.98
C VAL A 76 -9.62 -7.48 8.46
N THR A 77 -8.37 -7.81 8.74
CA THR A 77 -7.78 -7.66 10.08
C THR A 77 -6.74 -6.53 10.05
N VAL A 78 -6.94 -5.51 10.89
CA VAL A 78 -5.98 -4.41 11.04
C VAL A 78 -5.17 -4.61 12.33
N ALA A 79 -3.85 -4.80 12.18
CA ALA A 79 -2.90 -4.99 13.26
C ALA A 79 -2.13 -3.70 13.52
N VAL A 80 -2.21 -3.17 14.73
CA VAL A 80 -1.57 -1.92 15.16
C VAL A 80 -0.69 -2.14 16.39
N ARG A 81 0.18 -1.19 16.73
CA ARG A 81 0.98 -1.29 17.99
C ARG A 81 0.14 -1.25 19.26
N SER A 82 -0.96 -0.51 19.23
CA SER A 82 -1.94 -0.44 20.32
C SER A 82 -3.29 0.02 19.79
N ILE A 83 -4.37 -0.62 20.24
CA ILE A 83 -5.73 -0.24 19.86
C ILE A 83 -6.12 0.99 20.68
N LYS A 84 -6.36 2.09 19.99
CA LYS A 84 -6.78 3.39 20.56
C LYS A 84 -8.10 3.84 19.92
N ALA A 85 -8.60 4.99 20.37
CA ALA A 85 -9.82 5.58 19.81
C ALA A 85 -9.74 5.80 18.29
N GLU A 86 -8.58 6.22 17.78
CA GLU A 86 -8.33 6.40 16.34
C GLU A 86 -8.44 5.08 15.56
N THR A 87 -7.99 3.96 16.16
CA THR A 87 -8.11 2.63 15.55
C THR A 87 -9.56 2.16 15.52
N GLN A 88 -10.33 2.44 16.56
CA GLN A 88 -11.76 2.16 16.59
C GLN A 88 -12.53 3.03 15.56
N ALA A 89 -12.15 4.30 15.44
CA ALA A 89 -12.70 5.19 14.42
C ALA A 89 -12.39 4.67 13.00
N LEU A 90 -11.17 4.19 12.75
CA LEU A 90 -10.79 3.55 11.49
C LEU A 90 -11.70 2.36 11.16
N LYS A 91 -11.98 1.47 12.14
CA LYS A 91 -12.90 0.34 11.93
C LYS A 91 -14.31 0.83 11.56
N GLN A 92 -14.84 1.84 12.25
CA GLN A 92 -16.16 2.39 11.95
C GLN A 92 -16.20 3.03 10.55
N ASP A 93 -15.12 3.67 10.16
CA ASP A 93 -14.99 4.31 8.87
C ASP A 93 -14.97 3.28 7.72
N ILE A 94 -14.23 2.15 7.88
CA ILE A 94 -14.26 1.03 6.94
C ILE A 94 -15.69 0.49 6.81
N LEU A 95 -16.36 0.21 7.94
CA LEU A 95 -17.72 -0.33 7.96
C LEU A 95 -18.76 0.64 7.36
N SER A 96 -18.53 1.95 7.44
CA SER A 96 -19.41 2.96 6.84
C SER A 96 -19.32 2.96 5.31
N LEU A 97 -18.14 2.68 4.75
CA LEU A 97 -17.88 2.67 3.30
C LEU A 97 -18.10 1.29 2.68
N ALA A 98 -17.92 0.23 3.45
CA ALA A 98 -18.17 -1.16 3.06
C ALA A 98 -19.16 -1.82 4.05
N PRO A 99 -20.47 -1.50 3.98
CA PRO A 99 -21.48 -2.06 4.88
C PRO A 99 -21.54 -3.59 4.77
N GLY A 100 -21.49 -4.27 5.92
CA GLY A 100 -21.49 -5.73 5.98
C GLY A 100 -20.11 -6.39 5.87
N ALA A 101 -19.05 -5.63 5.69
CA ALA A 101 -17.69 -6.17 5.71
C ALA A 101 -17.31 -6.72 7.09
N GLU A 102 -16.54 -7.79 7.10
CA GLU A 102 -15.95 -8.34 8.32
C GLU A 102 -14.63 -7.61 8.64
N VAL A 103 -14.61 -6.86 9.75
CA VAL A 103 -13.44 -6.06 10.15
C VAL A 103 -13.04 -6.36 11.59
N SER A 104 -11.80 -6.81 11.79
CA SER A 104 -11.20 -7.12 13.09
C SER A 104 -10.04 -6.20 13.39
N LEU A 105 -9.82 -5.91 14.67
CA LEU A 105 -8.67 -5.15 15.15
C LEU A 105 -7.85 -6.03 16.08
N THR A 106 -6.54 -5.98 15.92
CA THR A 106 -5.59 -6.69 16.78
C THR A 106 -4.33 -5.84 17.02
N THR A 107 -3.41 -6.36 17.82
CA THR A 107 -2.10 -5.72 18.01
C THR A 107 -1.00 -6.55 17.33
N LEU A 108 0.10 -5.90 16.95
CA LEU A 108 1.23 -6.55 16.27
C LEU A 108 1.95 -7.59 17.13
N ASP A 109 1.74 -7.59 18.45
CA ASP A 109 2.22 -8.59 19.40
C ASP A 109 1.23 -9.75 19.61
N ARG A 110 0.02 -9.67 19.01
CA ARG A 110 -1.05 -10.67 19.13
C ARG A 110 -1.70 -10.93 17.76
N LEU A 111 -0.87 -11.29 16.78
CA LEU A 111 -1.37 -11.59 15.45
C LEU A 111 -2.30 -12.82 15.48
N PRO A 112 -3.42 -12.80 14.75
CA PRO A 112 -4.34 -13.93 14.72
C PRO A 112 -3.71 -15.12 14.00
N GLU A 113 -4.01 -16.33 14.47
CA GLU A 113 -3.69 -17.55 13.75
C GLU A 113 -4.61 -17.70 12.52
N GLY A 114 -4.14 -18.37 11.49
CA GLY A 114 -4.89 -18.66 10.27
C GLY A 114 -4.11 -18.38 8.99
N GLU A 115 -4.81 -18.58 7.88
CA GLU A 115 -4.26 -18.33 6.56
C GLU A 115 -4.75 -16.98 6.03
N PHE A 116 -3.82 -16.21 5.46
CA PHE A 116 -4.11 -14.92 4.83
C PHE A 116 -3.72 -14.96 3.36
N GLU A 117 -4.61 -14.54 2.49
CA GLU A 117 -4.29 -14.32 1.08
C GLU A 117 -3.27 -13.20 0.92
N LEU A 118 -3.43 -12.12 1.70
CA LEU A 118 -2.60 -10.93 1.60
C LEU A 118 -2.22 -10.40 2.98
N LEU A 119 -0.92 -10.16 3.17
CA LEU A 119 -0.40 -9.33 4.25
C LEU A 119 0.12 -8.03 3.66
N ILE A 120 -0.34 -6.90 4.20
CA ILE A 120 0.06 -5.56 3.78
C ILE A 120 0.85 -4.89 4.90
N ASN A 121 2.08 -4.46 4.63
CA ASN A 121 2.78 -3.52 5.50
C ASN A 121 2.45 -2.07 5.10
N ALA A 122 1.63 -1.42 5.91
CA ALA A 122 1.28 -0.01 5.80
C ALA A 122 1.92 0.81 6.95
N THR A 123 3.03 0.31 7.52
CA THR A 123 3.84 0.99 8.52
C THR A 123 5.16 1.46 7.94
N PRO A 124 5.88 2.39 8.58
CA PRO A 124 7.25 2.73 8.19
C PRO A 124 8.30 1.71 8.67
N VAL A 125 7.90 0.55 9.22
CA VAL A 125 8.83 -0.48 9.68
C VAL A 125 9.54 -1.10 8.47
N GLY A 126 10.87 -1.12 8.52
CA GLY A 126 11.71 -1.57 7.40
C GLY A 126 12.14 -0.47 6.45
N MET A 127 11.58 0.75 6.56
CA MET A 127 11.96 1.90 5.77
C MET A 127 13.27 2.53 6.28
N TYR A 128 14.06 3.09 5.36
CA TYR A 128 15.20 3.95 5.72
C TYR A 128 14.75 5.09 6.68
N PRO A 129 15.51 5.46 7.73
CA PRO A 129 16.88 5.04 8.05
C PRO A 129 17.00 3.77 8.92
N HIS A 130 15.92 3.01 9.12
CA HIS A 130 15.90 1.83 9.98
C HIS A 130 15.55 0.54 9.21
N PRO A 131 16.30 0.20 8.13
CA PRO A 131 16.10 -1.04 7.39
C PRO A 131 16.41 -2.26 8.28
N GLY A 132 16.05 -3.44 7.85
CA GLY A 132 16.35 -4.68 8.56
C GLY A 132 15.32 -5.06 9.63
N LYS A 133 14.25 -4.27 9.82
CA LYS A 133 13.11 -4.60 10.66
C LYS A 133 11.93 -5.08 9.82
N SER A 134 11.11 -5.96 10.39
CA SER A 134 9.85 -6.42 9.83
C SER A 134 8.71 -6.12 10.81
N PRO A 135 7.50 -5.77 10.33
CA PRO A 135 6.35 -5.54 11.21
C PRO A 135 5.80 -6.82 11.82
N VAL A 136 6.12 -7.98 11.22
CA VAL A 136 5.70 -9.32 11.68
C VAL A 136 6.91 -10.24 11.78
N PRO A 137 6.88 -11.28 12.66
CA PRO A 137 7.90 -12.31 12.70
C PRO A 137 7.97 -13.12 11.39
N ALA A 138 9.15 -13.61 11.02
CA ALA A 138 9.34 -14.37 9.78
C ALA A 138 8.50 -15.67 9.76
N GLU A 139 8.39 -16.35 10.89
CA GLU A 139 7.60 -17.58 11.04
C GLU A 139 6.09 -17.37 10.81
N TYR A 140 5.59 -16.16 11.04
CA TYR A 140 4.18 -15.82 10.78
C TYR A 140 3.84 -15.87 9.28
N LEU A 141 4.83 -15.64 8.42
CA LEU A 141 4.65 -15.64 6.97
C LEU A 141 4.34 -17.01 6.38
N ALA A 142 4.53 -18.11 7.14
CA ALA A 142 4.14 -19.44 6.70
C ALA A 142 2.64 -19.60 6.40
N GLY A 143 1.78 -18.77 7.05
CA GLY A 143 0.34 -18.73 6.80
C GLY A 143 -0.09 -17.65 5.79
N VAL A 144 0.86 -17.03 5.06
CA VAL A 144 0.60 -15.90 4.16
C VAL A 144 0.93 -16.28 2.71
N ARG A 145 -0.02 -16.07 1.79
CA ARG A 145 0.20 -16.38 0.37
C ARG A 145 0.93 -15.25 -0.36
N THR A 146 0.55 -14.01 -0.08
CA THR A 146 1.04 -12.82 -0.78
C THR A 146 1.42 -11.74 0.24
N VAL A 147 2.53 -11.05 0.02
CA VAL A 147 2.97 -9.93 0.84
C VAL A 147 3.14 -8.69 -0.02
N PHE A 148 2.44 -7.62 0.34
CA PHE A 148 2.60 -6.29 -0.21
C PHE A 148 3.23 -5.37 0.83
N ASP A 149 4.39 -4.79 0.51
CA ASP A 149 5.05 -3.82 1.39
C ASP A 149 4.95 -2.41 0.78
N ALA A 150 4.22 -1.50 1.43
CA ALA A 150 4.12 -0.13 0.96
C ALA A 150 5.45 0.65 1.07
N VAL A 151 6.44 0.11 1.76
CA VAL A 151 7.80 0.68 1.77
C VAL A 151 8.45 0.50 0.41
N TYR A 152 9.00 1.59 -0.13
CA TYR A 152 9.73 1.61 -1.40
C TYR A 152 11.23 1.92 -1.26
N ASN A 153 11.69 2.30 -0.08
CA ASN A 153 13.10 2.57 0.24
C ASN A 153 13.48 1.95 1.59
N PRO A 154 14.28 0.88 1.63
CA PRO A 154 14.91 0.19 0.49
C PRO A 154 13.90 -0.57 -0.37
N ALA A 155 14.30 -0.90 -1.60
CA ALA A 155 13.46 -1.67 -2.53
C ALA A 155 13.22 -3.10 -2.03
N ASP A 156 14.19 -3.71 -1.37
CA ASP A 156 14.15 -5.06 -0.82
C ASP A 156 14.18 -5.02 0.72
N THR A 157 13.01 -4.83 1.33
CA THR A 157 12.87 -4.77 2.79
C THR A 157 13.07 -6.14 3.45
N ARG A 158 13.36 -6.14 4.74
CA ARG A 158 13.46 -7.37 5.53
C ARG A 158 12.17 -8.22 5.44
N LEU A 159 11.02 -7.59 5.45
CA LEU A 159 9.73 -8.27 5.27
C LEU A 159 9.67 -9.03 3.94
N LEU A 160 10.03 -8.38 2.83
CA LEU A 160 10.01 -9.01 1.50
C LEU A 160 11.03 -10.15 1.38
N GLN A 161 12.22 -10.00 1.97
CA GLN A 161 13.24 -11.05 2.01
C GLN A 161 12.75 -12.28 2.77
N ASP A 162 12.17 -12.09 3.95
CA ASP A 162 11.65 -13.18 4.76
C ASP A 162 10.44 -13.85 4.08
N ALA A 163 9.56 -13.06 3.46
CA ALA A 163 8.41 -13.58 2.71
C ALA A 163 8.81 -14.47 1.53
N ARG A 164 9.83 -14.08 0.75
CA ARG A 164 10.35 -14.94 -0.34
C ARG A 164 10.92 -16.26 0.18
N LYS A 165 11.63 -16.26 1.31
CA LYS A 165 12.14 -17.49 1.93
C LYS A 165 11.03 -18.44 2.36
N MET A 166 9.87 -17.87 2.74
CA MET A 166 8.68 -18.65 3.11
C MET A 166 7.81 -19.05 1.91
N GLY A 167 8.19 -18.67 0.68
CA GLY A 167 7.50 -19.04 -0.55
C GLY A 167 6.32 -18.12 -0.89
N CYS A 168 6.18 -16.98 -0.23
CA CYS A 168 5.14 -16.00 -0.55
C CYS A 168 5.43 -15.29 -1.87
N ARG A 169 4.38 -14.91 -2.59
CA ARG A 169 4.48 -13.90 -3.66
C ARG A 169 4.69 -12.53 -3.01
N VAL A 170 5.54 -11.69 -3.60
CA VAL A 170 5.91 -10.43 -2.97
C VAL A 170 5.86 -9.25 -3.92
N GLN A 171 5.43 -8.09 -3.44
CA GLN A 171 5.47 -6.82 -4.14
C GLN A 171 5.89 -5.70 -3.18
N GLY A 172 6.87 -4.90 -3.60
CA GLY A 172 7.29 -3.71 -2.88
C GLY A 172 6.56 -2.45 -3.34
N GLY A 173 6.65 -1.39 -2.56
CA GLY A 173 5.91 -0.14 -2.75
C GLY A 173 6.28 0.64 -4.02
N MET A 174 7.40 0.35 -4.67
CA MET A 174 7.79 1.04 -5.90
C MET A 174 6.78 0.84 -7.02
N ALA A 175 6.20 -0.37 -7.17
CA ALA A 175 5.18 -0.62 -8.18
C ALA A 175 3.95 0.29 -7.98
N MET A 176 3.51 0.46 -6.74
CA MET A 176 2.42 1.38 -6.39
C MET A 176 2.75 2.83 -6.76
N LEU A 177 3.99 3.28 -6.50
CA LEU A 177 4.44 4.63 -6.89
C LEU A 177 4.43 4.84 -8.41
N VAL A 178 4.85 3.85 -9.19
CA VAL A 178 4.86 3.95 -10.65
C VAL A 178 3.43 3.91 -11.20
N TRP A 179 2.59 3.01 -10.73
CA TRP A 179 1.18 2.95 -11.15
C TRP A 179 0.40 4.22 -10.83
N GLN A 180 0.57 4.81 -9.62
CA GLN A 180 -0.11 6.06 -9.29
C GLN A 180 0.35 7.22 -10.19
N ALA A 181 1.65 7.27 -10.55
CA ALA A 181 2.17 8.26 -11.49
C ALA A 181 1.59 8.06 -12.90
N ALA A 182 1.51 6.83 -13.37
CA ALA A 182 0.86 6.50 -14.65
C ALA A 182 -0.62 6.92 -14.66
N ALA A 183 -1.35 6.68 -13.57
CA ALA A 183 -2.73 7.11 -13.41
C ALA A 183 -2.84 8.65 -13.44
N ALA A 184 -1.92 9.37 -12.80
CA ALA A 184 -1.87 10.83 -12.85
C ALA A 184 -1.65 11.36 -14.28
N HIS A 185 -0.72 10.76 -15.05
CA HIS A 185 -0.52 11.10 -16.46
C HIS A 185 -1.75 10.81 -17.31
N SER A 186 -2.43 9.69 -17.07
CA SER A 186 -3.71 9.40 -17.76
C SER A 186 -4.76 10.48 -17.52
N ILE A 187 -4.79 11.07 -16.31
CA ILE A 187 -5.70 12.17 -15.96
C ILE A 187 -5.28 13.47 -16.67
N TRP A 188 -3.98 13.78 -16.73
CA TRP A 188 -3.49 15.06 -17.25
C TRP A 188 -3.51 15.16 -18.76
N ASP A 189 -3.09 14.11 -19.46
CA ASP A 189 -2.83 14.14 -20.89
C ASP A 189 -3.41 12.94 -21.67
N GLY A 190 -4.10 12.01 -20.98
CA GLY A 190 -4.68 10.81 -21.59
C GLY A 190 -3.67 9.72 -21.93
N SER A 191 -2.44 9.79 -21.40
CA SER A 191 -1.42 8.76 -21.60
C SER A 191 -1.89 7.39 -21.12
N VAL A 192 -1.54 6.36 -21.88
CA VAL A 192 -1.84 4.96 -21.55
C VAL A 192 -0.52 4.19 -21.50
N TYR A 193 -0.31 3.45 -20.42
CA TYR A 193 0.89 2.66 -20.19
C TYR A 193 0.55 1.18 -20.11
N THR A 194 1.36 0.34 -20.79
CA THR A 194 1.18 -1.11 -20.68
C THR A 194 1.79 -1.66 -19.40
N PRO A 195 1.34 -2.83 -18.91
CA PRO A 195 1.94 -3.47 -17.74
C PRO A 195 3.46 -3.67 -17.88
N GLU A 196 3.95 -3.99 -19.07
CA GLU A 196 5.37 -4.19 -19.35
C GLU A 196 6.18 -2.90 -19.20
N GLN A 197 5.63 -1.76 -19.64
CA GLN A 197 6.26 -0.45 -19.46
C GLN A 197 6.34 -0.08 -17.96
N ILE A 198 5.26 -0.32 -17.23
CA ILE A 198 5.24 -0.10 -15.78
C ILE A 198 6.24 -1.00 -15.06
N GLN A 199 6.31 -2.27 -15.43
CA GLN A 199 7.28 -3.20 -14.85
C GLN A 199 8.71 -2.72 -15.12
N GLN A 200 9.05 -2.35 -16.35
CA GLN A 200 10.36 -1.83 -16.72
C GLN A 200 10.74 -0.61 -15.85
N VAL A 201 9.87 0.39 -15.78
CA VAL A 201 10.11 1.59 -14.95
C VAL A 201 10.26 1.22 -13.48
N THR A 202 9.46 0.28 -12.97
CA THR A 202 9.56 -0.18 -11.58
C THR A 202 10.92 -0.82 -11.29
N GLU A 203 11.42 -1.66 -12.20
CA GLU A 203 12.73 -2.31 -12.08
C GLU A 203 13.88 -1.29 -12.13
N GLU A 204 13.83 -0.32 -13.06
CA GLU A 204 14.81 0.76 -13.15
C GLU A 204 14.82 1.63 -11.89
N MET A 205 13.65 1.98 -11.35
CA MET A 205 13.55 2.77 -10.13
C MET A 205 14.03 2.00 -8.90
N ASN A 206 13.73 0.70 -8.80
CA ASN A 206 14.27 -0.16 -7.74
C ASN A 206 15.80 -0.20 -7.77
N ALA A 207 16.40 -0.37 -8.95
CA ALA A 207 17.86 -0.37 -9.11
C ALA A 207 18.48 0.98 -8.70
N LEU A 208 17.89 2.10 -9.09
CA LEU A 208 18.33 3.44 -8.68
C LEU A 208 18.22 3.65 -7.17
N MET A 209 17.15 3.19 -6.54
CA MET A 209 16.96 3.31 -5.09
C MET A 209 17.98 2.45 -4.33
N GLU A 210 18.31 1.26 -4.83
CA GLU A 210 19.33 0.40 -4.23
C GLU A 210 20.71 1.06 -4.24
N ILE A 211 21.11 1.66 -5.37
CA ILE A 211 22.38 2.40 -5.49
C ILE A 211 22.41 3.56 -4.49
N ARG A 212 21.37 4.36 -4.41
CA ARG A 212 21.28 5.49 -3.46
C ARG A 212 21.31 5.02 -2.01
N PHE A 213 20.64 3.90 -1.73
CA PHE A 213 20.63 3.31 -0.40
C PHE A 213 22.03 2.88 0.03
N GLN A 214 22.78 2.19 -0.84
CA GLN A 214 24.16 1.76 -0.59
C GLN A 214 25.10 2.96 -0.38
N GLN A 215 25.01 4.01 -1.20
CA GLN A 215 25.78 5.25 -1.03
C GLN A 215 25.52 5.91 0.33
N SER A 216 24.26 6.01 0.74
CA SER A 216 23.86 6.58 2.04
C SER A 216 24.35 5.76 3.24
N GLN A 217 24.56 4.46 3.09
CA GLN A 217 25.14 3.61 4.14
C GLN A 217 26.66 3.79 4.22
N ALA A 218 27.35 3.90 3.08
CA ALA A 218 28.78 4.13 3.01
C ALA A 218 29.20 5.46 3.69
N GLU A 219 28.48 6.55 3.38
CA GLU A 219 28.71 7.87 4.00
C GLU A 219 28.51 7.89 5.52
N LYS A 220 27.68 7.02 6.07
CA LYS A 220 27.43 6.91 7.53
C LYS A 220 28.42 5.99 8.23
N GLY A 221 29.08 5.09 7.52
CA GLY A 221 30.11 4.21 8.06
C GLY A 221 31.48 4.89 8.18
N GLU A 222 31.67 6.04 7.52
CA GLU A 222 32.91 6.83 7.54
C GLU A 222 32.92 7.95 8.60
N ASN A 223 31.85 8.15 9.35
CA ASN A 223 31.74 9.11 10.48
C ASN A 223 31.55 8.36 11.82
#